data_3726d214d7d9f329fe0345cf20299ae4
#
_entry.id   3726d214d7d9f329fe0345cf20299ae4
#
_cell.length_a   1.000
_cell.length_b   1.000
_cell.length_c   1.000
_cell.angle_alpha   90.00
_cell.angle_beta   90.00
_cell.angle_gamma   90.00
#
_symmetry.space_group_name_H-M   'P 1'
#
loop_
_entity.id
_entity.type
_entity.pdbx_description
1 polymer ?
#
loop_
_entity_poly.entity_id
_entity_poly.type
_entity_poly.pdbx_seq_one_letter_code
_entity_poly.pdbx_strand_id
1 'polypeptide(L)'
;MAGARAQLAAVLGTGQTKYVAKRQDVSMNGLVREAIDRALQDSGSTFDDIDAVVVGKAPDFFEGVMMPELFMADAMGASGKPLIRVHTAGSVGGYTGVVAASLVQSGKYRRVLAMAWEKQSESNAMWALSIPIPFIKPVGAGAGGYFAPHVRAYIRRSGAPSNIGAMVAVKDRLNGSRNPLAHLQQPDITLDKVMQSPMLWDPIRYDETCPSSDGACAVVIGNEEIADARVADGHPVAWIHATALRTEPLAYSGRDQVSPQAGRDAAAALWKAAGITSPIDEIDAAEIYVPFSWFEPMWLENLGFMPEGEGWKLTEAGETAIGGRLPVNPSGGVLSSNPIGASGLIRFAEAAIQVMGKGGDHQVPNARKALGHAYGGGSQYYSMWXXGADKP
;
A
#
# COMPACT_ATOMS: atom_id res chain seq x y z
N MET A 1 -2.93 35.77 -5.53
CA MET A 1 -4.21 35.05 -5.66
C MET A 1 -4.34 34.14 -4.44
N ALA A 2 -5.36 34.38 -3.61
CA ALA A 2 -5.66 33.44 -2.52
C ALA A 2 -6.06 32.11 -3.19
N GLY A 3 -5.30 31.07 -2.95
CA GLY A 3 -5.61 29.78 -3.50
C GLY A 3 -6.97 29.32 -3.01
N ALA A 4 -7.78 28.76 -3.90
CA ALA A 4 -9.03 28.17 -3.49
C ALA A 4 -8.74 27.08 -2.45
N ARG A 5 -9.52 27.05 -1.38
CA ARG A 5 -9.37 26.02 -0.36
C ARG A 5 -9.67 24.66 -1.00
N ALA A 6 -8.80 23.69 -0.79
CA ALA A 6 -9.03 22.34 -1.32
C ALA A 6 -10.34 21.78 -0.74
N GLN A 7 -11.10 21.11 -1.59
CA GLN A 7 -12.35 20.51 -1.14
C GLN A 7 -12.06 19.22 -0.36
N LEU A 8 -12.96 18.86 0.53
CA LEU A 8 -12.84 17.59 1.24
C LEU A 8 -13.18 16.43 0.30
N ALA A 9 -12.51 15.32 0.53
CA ALA A 9 -12.74 14.10 -0.24
C ALA A 9 -12.77 12.92 0.72
N ALA A 10 -13.51 11.89 0.33
CA ALA A 10 -13.62 10.68 1.13
C ALA A 10 -13.65 9.45 0.23
N VAL A 11 -13.13 8.33 0.75
CA VAL A 11 -13.32 7.03 0.15
C VAL A 11 -14.76 6.60 0.41
N LEU A 12 -15.51 6.35 -0.67
CA LEU A 12 -16.91 5.95 -0.58
C LEU A 12 -17.07 4.43 -0.55
N GLY A 13 -16.12 3.71 -1.15
CA GLY A 13 -16.15 2.26 -1.20
C GLY A 13 -14.91 1.71 -1.86
N THR A 14 -14.65 0.44 -1.64
CA THR A 14 -13.47 -0.27 -2.14
C THR A 14 -13.86 -1.61 -2.74
N GLY A 15 -13.01 -2.12 -3.63
CA GLY A 15 -13.19 -3.46 -4.21
C GLY A 15 -11.85 -4.11 -4.45
N GLN A 16 -11.74 -5.37 -4.09
CA GLN A 16 -10.51 -6.14 -4.28
C GLN A 16 -10.86 -7.51 -4.81
N THR A 17 -9.94 -8.09 -5.59
CA THR A 17 -10.06 -9.50 -5.98
C THR A 17 -9.43 -10.37 -4.89
N LYS A 18 -9.72 -11.67 -4.91
CA LYS A 18 -8.93 -12.63 -4.15
C LYS A 18 -7.52 -12.66 -4.77
N TYR A 19 -6.51 -12.44 -3.96
CA TYR A 19 -5.12 -12.45 -4.43
C TYR A 19 -4.62 -13.89 -4.44
N VAL A 20 -4.03 -14.30 -5.55
CA VAL A 20 -3.54 -15.66 -5.74
C VAL A 20 -2.28 -15.62 -6.60
N ALA A 21 -1.58 -16.75 -6.67
CA ALA A 21 -0.36 -16.82 -7.45
C ALA A 21 -0.59 -16.58 -8.95
N LYS A 22 -1.70 -17.08 -9.48
CA LYS A 22 -1.98 -17.00 -10.94
C LYS A 22 -3.48 -16.90 -11.18
N ARG A 23 -3.89 -15.88 -11.92
CA ARG A 23 -5.28 -15.73 -12.37
C ARG A 23 -5.38 -16.06 -13.86
N GLN A 24 -5.23 -17.35 -14.16
CA GLN A 24 -5.31 -17.82 -15.56
C GLN A 24 -6.75 -17.94 -16.06
N ASP A 25 -7.70 -17.78 -15.16
CA ASP A 25 -9.12 -17.88 -15.45
C ASP A 25 -9.69 -16.62 -16.12
N VAL A 26 -8.99 -15.48 -16.04
CA VAL A 26 -9.50 -14.19 -16.57
C VAL A 26 -8.40 -13.47 -17.33
N SER A 27 -8.81 -12.61 -18.27
CA SER A 27 -7.92 -11.64 -18.91
C SER A 27 -7.61 -10.51 -17.93
N MET A 28 -6.70 -9.63 -18.31
CA MET A 28 -6.47 -8.40 -17.54
C MET A 28 -7.76 -7.59 -17.42
N ASN A 29 -8.54 -7.54 -18.50
CA ASN A 29 -9.83 -6.83 -18.51
C ASN A 29 -10.79 -7.42 -17.47
N GLY A 30 -10.89 -8.73 -17.43
CA GLY A 30 -11.76 -9.41 -16.46
C GLY A 30 -11.29 -9.19 -15.03
N LEU A 31 -9.97 -9.21 -14.82
CA LEU A 31 -9.41 -9.03 -13.49
C LEU A 31 -9.74 -7.63 -12.94
N VAL A 32 -9.48 -6.58 -13.73
CA VAL A 32 -9.75 -5.22 -13.25
C VAL A 32 -11.24 -5.00 -13.06
N ARG A 33 -12.07 -5.56 -13.95
CA ARG A 33 -13.51 -5.40 -13.84
C ARG A 33 -14.07 -6.01 -12.57
N GLU A 34 -13.53 -7.14 -12.15
CA GLU A 34 -13.93 -7.78 -10.90
C GLU A 34 -13.77 -6.83 -9.70
N ALA A 35 -12.61 -6.18 -9.59
CA ALA A 35 -12.37 -5.23 -8.50
C ALA A 35 -13.26 -3.99 -8.62
N ILE A 36 -13.40 -3.48 -9.85
CA ILE A 36 -14.20 -2.28 -10.09
C ILE A 36 -15.67 -2.52 -9.75
N ASP A 37 -16.24 -3.64 -10.18
CA ASP A 37 -17.63 -3.94 -9.89
C ASP A 37 -17.88 -3.99 -8.38
N ARG A 38 -16.94 -4.56 -7.62
CA ARG A 38 -17.04 -4.60 -6.16
C ARG A 38 -16.96 -3.20 -5.55
N ALA A 39 -16.07 -2.35 -6.07
CA ALA A 39 -15.93 -0.99 -5.56
C ALA A 39 -17.18 -0.15 -5.86
N LEU A 40 -17.75 -0.31 -7.06
CA LEU A 40 -18.98 0.40 -7.42
C LEU A 40 -20.13 -0.04 -6.51
N GLN A 41 -20.25 -1.35 -6.29
CA GLN A 41 -21.29 -1.86 -5.40
C GLN A 41 -21.10 -1.33 -3.99
N ASP A 42 -19.90 -1.39 -3.45
CA ASP A 42 -19.62 -0.95 -2.07
C ASP A 42 -19.86 0.54 -1.89
N SER A 43 -19.58 1.34 -2.92
CA SER A 43 -19.76 2.80 -2.86
C SER A 43 -21.17 3.25 -3.23
N GLY A 44 -22.03 2.34 -3.68
CA GLY A 44 -23.36 2.69 -4.16
C GLY A 44 -23.31 3.51 -5.45
N SER A 45 -22.32 3.23 -6.30
CA SER A 45 -22.11 3.98 -7.54
C SER A 45 -22.32 3.10 -8.77
N THR A 46 -22.57 3.75 -9.90
CA THR A 46 -22.55 3.11 -11.21
C THR A 46 -21.46 3.75 -12.04
N PHE A 47 -21.17 3.19 -13.22
CA PHE A 47 -20.19 3.83 -14.12
C PHE A 47 -20.63 5.23 -14.52
N ASP A 48 -21.92 5.47 -14.65
CA ASP A 48 -22.41 6.82 -15.02
C ASP A 48 -22.10 7.87 -13.95
N ASP A 49 -21.91 7.45 -12.71
CA ASP A 49 -21.58 8.37 -11.62
C ASP A 49 -20.11 8.79 -11.63
N ILE A 50 -19.25 8.04 -12.31
CA ILE A 50 -17.80 8.27 -12.27
C ILE A 50 -17.41 9.33 -13.30
N ASP A 51 -16.73 10.38 -12.85
CA ASP A 51 -16.31 11.49 -13.69
C ASP A 51 -14.96 11.28 -14.37
N ALA A 52 -14.08 10.50 -13.73
CA ALA A 52 -12.73 10.26 -14.25
C ALA A 52 -12.17 8.96 -13.66
N VAL A 53 -11.25 8.34 -14.37
CA VAL A 53 -10.62 7.10 -13.96
C VAL A 53 -9.11 7.33 -13.86
N VAL A 54 -8.49 6.93 -12.74
CA VAL A 54 -7.05 6.97 -12.55
C VAL A 54 -6.58 5.54 -12.37
N VAL A 55 -5.61 5.13 -13.20
CA VAL A 55 -5.17 3.74 -13.21
C VAL A 55 -3.67 3.64 -12.95
N GLY A 56 -3.27 2.62 -12.20
CA GLY A 56 -1.88 2.35 -11.90
C GLY A 56 -1.50 0.91 -12.18
N LYS A 57 -0.29 0.73 -12.63
CA LYS A 57 0.29 -0.58 -12.88
C LYS A 57 1.81 -0.42 -12.88
N ALA A 58 2.52 -1.37 -12.31
CA ALA A 58 3.98 -1.34 -12.30
C ALA A 58 4.50 -1.69 -13.71
N PRO A 59 5.62 -2.37 -13.88
CA PRO A 59 6.17 -2.49 -15.25
C PRO A 59 5.24 -3.23 -16.22
N ASP A 60 5.18 -2.75 -17.45
CA ASP A 60 4.41 -3.41 -18.50
C ASP A 60 5.00 -4.78 -18.87
N PHE A 61 6.22 -5.05 -18.43
CA PHE A 61 6.87 -6.35 -18.62
C PHE A 61 6.10 -7.51 -18.01
N PHE A 62 5.29 -7.28 -16.99
CA PHE A 62 4.64 -8.41 -16.30
C PHE A 62 3.69 -9.18 -17.20
N GLU A 63 3.01 -8.49 -18.12
CA GLU A 63 2.14 -9.16 -19.08
C GLU A 63 2.69 -9.11 -20.50
N GLY A 64 3.75 -8.32 -20.70
CA GLY A 64 4.31 -8.13 -22.04
C GLY A 64 3.45 -7.27 -22.94
N VAL A 65 2.54 -6.50 -22.36
CA VAL A 65 1.65 -5.61 -23.11
C VAL A 65 1.99 -4.16 -22.74
N MET A 66 2.52 -3.44 -23.71
CA MET A 66 2.86 -2.05 -23.51
C MET A 66 1.60 -1.18 -23.57
N MET A 67 1.52 -0.24 -22.64
CA MET A 67 0.38 0.69 -22.59
C MET A 67 -0.95 -0.05 -22.56
N PRO A 68 -1.15 -0.95 -21.57
CA PRO A 68 -2.35 -1.78 -21.57
C PRO A 68 -3.64 -0.98 -21.44
N GLU A 69 -3.57 0.24 -20.92
CA GLU A 69 -4.75 1.09 -20.80
C GLU A 69 -5.40 1.38 -22.16
N LEU A 70 -4.66 1.23 -23.27
CA LEU A 70 -5.23 1.48 -24.59
C LEU A 70 -6.39 0.52 -24.91
N PHE A 71 -6.23 -0.76 -24.54
CA PHE A 71 -7.32 -1.69 -24.84
C PHE A 71 -8.18 -2.02 -23.62
N MET A 72 -7.80 -1.52 -22.44
CA MET A 72 -8.55 -1.80 -21.23
C MET A 72 -9.52 -0.68 -20.84
N ALA A 73 -9.51 0.43 -21.56
CA ALA A 73 -10.31 1.61 -21.19
C ALA A 73 -11.80 1.24 -21.02
N ASP A 74 -12.34 0.44 -21.93
CA ASP A 74 -13.75 0.06 -21.86
C ASP A 74 -14.04 -0.78 -20.60
N ALA A 75 -13.14 -1.71 -20.27
CA ALA A 75 -13.33 -2.56 -19.09
C ALA A 75 -13.32 -1.72 -17.81
N MET A 76 -12.58 -0.62 -17.82
CA MET A 76 -12.49 0.29 -16.67
C MET A 76 -13.62 1.32 -16.63
N GLY A 77 -14.52 1.28 -17.61
CA GLY A 77 -15.62 2.25 -17.71
C GLY A 77 -15.18 3.64 -18.08
N ALA A 78 -14.03 3.78 -18.73
CA ALA A 78 -13.43 5.09 -19.00
C ALA A 78 -13.84 5.70 -20.34
N SER A 79 -14.57 4.97 -21.18
CA SER A 79 -15.01 5.51 -22.47
C SER A 79 -15.81 6.80 -22.26
N GLY A 80 -15.39 7.87 -22.94
CA GLY A 80 -16.05 9.16 -22.81
C GLY A 80 -15.62 9.98 -21.61
N LYS A 81 -14.63 9.49 -20.84
CA LYS A 81 -14.18 10.15 -19.62
C LYS A 81 -12.65 10.31 -19.63
N PRO A 82 -12.11 11.23 -18.82
CA PRO A 82 -10.66 11.28 -18.65
C PRO A 82 -10.14 9.97 -18.04
N LEU A 83 -9.08 9.44 -18.65
CA LEU A 83 -8.35 8.29 -18.12
C LEU A 83 -6.90 8.72 -17.93
N ILE A 84 -6.40 8.63 -16.71
CA ILE A 84 -5.06 9.07 -16.35
C ILE A 84 -4.29 7.87 -15.82
N ARG A 85 -3.16 7.56 -16.46
CA ARG A 85 -2.28 6.51 -15.94
C ARG A 85 -1.16 7.11 -15.11
N VAL A 86 -0.92 6.51 -13.95
CA VAL A 86 0.16 6.88 -13.04
C VAL A 86 1.22 5.79 -13.07
N HIS A 87 2.48 6.17 -12.98
CA HIS A 87 3.58 5.20 -12.94
C HIS A 87 4.74 5.72 -12.09
N THR A 88 5.01 5.05 -10.95
CA THR A 88 6.10 5.39 -10.04
C THR A 88 6.66 4.12 -9.41
N ALA A 89 7.13 3.19 -10.26
CA ALA A 89 7.69 1.91 -9.81
C ALA A 89 6.72 1.19 -8.86
N GLY A 90 7.20 0.60 -7.77
CA GLY A 90 6.36 -0.16 -6.84
C GLY A 90 5.40 0.68 -6.01
N SER A 91 5.63 1.99 -5.93
CA SER A 91 4.74 2.88 -5.18
C SER A 91 3.51 3.29 -5.99
N VAL A 92 3.39 2.82 -7.23
CA VAL A 92 2.39 3.31 -8.17
C VAL A 92 0.96 3.25 -7.63
N GLY A 93 0.62 2.19 -6.89
CA GLY A 93 -0.74 2.07 -6.34
C GLY A 93 -1.08 3.19 -5.38
N GLY A 94 -0.13 3.56 -4.52
CA GLY A 94 -0.35 4.67 -3.60
C GLY A 94 -0.44 6.01 -4.32
N TYR A 95 0.44 6.23 -5.30
CA TYR A 95 0.37 7.44 -6.12
C TYR A 95 -0.97 7.54 -6.85
N THR A 96 -1.48 6.40 -7.36
CA THR A 96 -2.78 6.36 -8.03
C THR A 96 -3.89 6.87 -7.09
N GLY A 97 -3.88 6.39 -5.85
CA GLY A 97 -4.86 6.84 -4.86
C GLY A 97 -4.75 8.33 -4.56
N VAL A 98 -3.50 8.83 -4.39
CA VAL A 98 -3.30 10.26 -4.10
C VAL A 98 -3.70 11.13 -5.28
N VAL A 99 -3.38 10.72 -6.51
CA VAL A 99 -3.79 11.48 -7.70
C VAL A 99 -5.32 11.54 -7.79
N ALA A 100 -5.99 10.40 -7.58
CA ALA A 100 -7.46 10.38 -7.61
C ALA A 100 -8.06 11.31 -6.54
N ALA A 101 -7.50 11.26 -5.33
CA ALA A 101 -7.95 12.15 -4.25
C ALA A 101 -7.75 13.61 -4.64
N SER A 102 -6.60 13.92 -5.23
CA SER A 102 -6.28 15.31 -5.64
C SER A 102 -7.24 15.82 -6.70
N LEU A 103 -7.66 14.95 -7.63
CA LEU A 103 -8.64 15.34 -8.65
C LEU A 103 -9.97 15.73 -8.01
N VAL A 104 -10.41 14.98 -6.99
CA VAL A 104 -11.63 15.34 -6.27
C VAL A 104 -11.42 16.63 -5.47
N GLN A 105 -10.30 16.73 -4.74
CA GLN A 105 -10.00 17.88 -3.90
C GLN A 105 -9.82 19.16 -4.70
N SER A 106 -9.47 19.05 -5.97
CA SER A 106 -9.37 20.22 -6.85
C SER A 106 -10.74 20.84 -7.18
N GLY A 107 -11.82 20.11 -6.92
CA GLY A 107 -13.16 20.53 -7.27
C GLY A 107 -13.52 20.31 -8.72
N LYS A 108 -12.60 19.77 -9.52
CA LYS A 108 -12.87 19.55 -10.95
C LYS A 108 -13.77 18.34 -11.19
N TYR A 109 -13.66 17.32 -10.36
CA TYR A 109 -14.44 16.10 -10.49
C TYR A 109 -15.11 15.78 -9.15
N ARG A 110 -16.33 15.29 -9.21
CA ARG A 110 -17.11 15.00 -8.01
C ARG A 110 -16.87 13.56 -7.51
N ARG A 111 -16.64 12.62 -8.45
CA ARG A 111 -16.46 11.21 -8.11
C ARG A 111 -15.44 10.60 -9.06
N VAL A 112 -14.37 10.02 -8.50
CA VAL A 112 -13.26 9.48 -9.28
C VAL A 112 -13.04 8.02 -8.88
N LEU A 113 -12.81 7.17 -9.88
CA LEU A 113 -12.45 5.76 -9.67
C LEU A 113 -10.94 5.63 -9.76
N ALA A 114 -10.30 5.16 -8.70
CA ALA A 114 -8.88 4.79 -8.68
C ALA A 114 -8.80 3.27 -8.82
N MET A 115 -7.90 2.79 -9.65
CA MET A 115 -7.83 1.38 -9.99
C MET A 115 -6.37 0.98 -10.23
N ALA A 116 -5.95 -0.16 -9.66
CA ALA A 116 -4.61 -0.68 -9.88
C ALA A 116 -4.65 -2.20 -9.91
N TRP A 117 -3.76 -2.78 -10.71
CA TRP A 117 -3.71 -4.23 -10.83
C TRP A 117 -2.30 -4.69 -11.16
N GLU A 118 -2.09 -6.01 -11.02
CA GLU A 118 -0.92 -6.67 -11.55
C GLU A 118 -1.27 -8.11 -11.88
N LYS A 119 -0.71 -8.60 -12.99
CA LYS A 119 -0.74 -10.00 -13.35
C LYS A 119 0.68 -10.48 -13.54
N GLN A 120 1.47 -10.36 -12.48
CA GLN A 120 2.90 -10.61 -12.58
C GLN A 120 3.26 -12.08 -12.81
N SER A 121 2.28 -12.97 -12.71
CA SER A 121 2.49 -14.37 -13.10
C SER A 121 2.74 -14.56 -14.60
N GLU A 122 2.42 -13.56 -15.40
CA GLU A 122 2.58 -13.64 -16.85
C GLU A 122 4.05 -13.53 -17.29
N SER A 123 4.95 -13.08 -16.39
CA SER A 123 6.34 -12.88 -16.74
C SER A 123 7.24 -13.19 -15.54
N ASN A 124 8.50 -12.77 -15.61
CA ASN A 124 9.47 -12.97 -14.54
C ASN A 124 9.53 -11.72 -13.66
N ALA A 125 8.86 -11.77 -12.53
CA ALA A 125 8.76 -10.61 -11.64
C ALA A 125 10.14 -10.19 -11.12
N MET A 126 11.02 -11.13 -10.80
CA MET A 126 12.34 -10.79 -10.29
C MET A 126 13.15 -10.00 -11.31
N TRP A 127 13.11 -10.44 -12.57
CA TRP A 127 13.83 -9.72 -13.62
C TRP A 127 13.22 -8.34 -13.86
N ALA A 128 11.91 -8.28 -13.91
CA ALA A 128 11.20 -7.02 -14.19
C ALA A 128 11.45 -5.98 -13.11
N LEU A 129 11.69 -6.43 -11.88
CA LEU A 129 11.92 -5.53 -10.74
C LEU A 129 13.40 -5.24 -10.47
N SER A 130 14.31 -5.77 -11.29
CA SER A 130 15.73 -5.50 -11.10
C SER A 130 16.02 -4.02 -11.35
N ILE A 131 16.83 -3.42 -10.49
CA ILE A 131 17.21 -2.02 -10.63
C ILE A 131 17.97 -1.85 -11.96
N PRO A 132 17.54 -0.93 -12.82
CA PRO A 132 18.12 -0.81 -14.17
C PRO A 132 19.44 -0.03 -14.18
N ILE A 133 20.40 -0.47 -13.39
CA ILE A 133 21.75 0.09 -13.35
C ILE A 133 22.68 -0.99 -13.87
N PRO A 134 23.35 -0.77 -14.99
CA PRO A 134 24.08 -1.85 -15.67
C PRO A 134 25.08 -2.61 -14.80
N PHE A 135 25.81 -1.91 -13.92
CA PHE A 135 26.81 -2.59 -13.10
C PHE A 135 26.21 -3.26 -11.86
N ILE A 136 25.00 -2.91 -11.49
CA ILE A 136 24.32 -3.49 -10.31
C ILE A 136 23.43 -4.66 -10.71
N LYS A 137 22.80 -4.59 -11.86
CA LYS A 137 21.81 -5.58 -12.27
C LYS A 137 22.33 -7.02 -12.23
N PRO A 138 23.54 -7.31 -12.74
CA PRO A 138 24.07 -8.67 -12.67
C PRO A 138 24.38 -9.14 -11.25
N VAL A 139 24.63 -8.22 -10.33
CA VAL A 139 25.00 -8.56 -8.95
C VAL A 139 23.77 -8.57 -8.05
N GLY A 140 22.91 -7.60 -8.21
CA GLY A 140 21.76 -7.39 -7.31
C GLY A 140 20.69 -8.45 -7.43
N ALA A 141 20.49 -9.01 -8.60
CA ALA A 141 19.54 -10.09 -8.81
C ALA A 141 18.16 -9.83 -8.21
N GLY A 142 17.53 -8.72 -8.58
CA GLY A 142 16.19 -8.39 -8.15
C GLY A 142 16.14 -7.57 -6.87
N ALA A 143 14.91 -7.37 -6.37
CA ALA A 143 14.67 -6.46 -5.26
C ALA A 143 15.35 -6.93 -3.97
N GLY A 144 15.29 -8.23 -3.67
CA GLY A 144 15.89 -8.75 -2.45
C GLY A 144 17.38 -8.50 -2.37
N GLY A 145 18.07 -8.74 -3.49
CA GLY A 145 19.51 -8.48 -3.54
C GLY A 145 19.86 -7.02 -3.37
N TYR A 146 18.99 -6.14 -3.88
CA TYR A 146 19.18 -4.70 -3.71
C TYR A 146 18.98 -4.26 -2.26
N PHE A 147 17.92 -4.76 -1.62
CA PHE A 147 17.52 -4.26 -0.29
C PHE A 147 18.24 -4.96 0.88
N ALA A 148 18.81 -6.15 0.69
CA ALA A 148 19.45 -6.87 1.78
C ALA A 148 20.56 -6.06 2.48
N PRO A 149 21.42 -5.34 1.75
CA PRO A 149 22.44 -4.50 2.43
C PRO A 149 21.82 -3.42 3.31
N HIS A 150 20.64 -2.88 2.93
CA HIS A 150 19.98 -1.86 3.74
C HIS A 150 19.47 -2.48 5.05
N VAL A 151 18.94 -3.69 4.97
CA VAL A 151 18.50 -4.42 6.16
C VAL A 151 19.69 -4.71 7.08
N ARG A 152 20.80 -5.16 6.50
CA ARG A 152 22.01 -5.42 7.29
C ARG A 152 22.49 -4.15 7.98
N ALA A 153 22.45 -3.01 7.28
CA ALA A 153 22.82 -1.73 7.86
C ALA A 153 21.87 -1.33 8.99
N TYR A 154 20.57 -1.59 8.83
CA TYR A 154 19.62 -1.33 9.91
C TYR A 154 19.95 -2.14 11.15
N ILE A 155 20.19 -3.44 10.98
CA ILE A 155 20.52 -4.32 12.12
C ILE A 155 21.77 -3.80 12.84
N ARG A 156 22.77 -3.40 12.06
CA ARG A 156 24.02 -2.89 12.63
C ARG A 156 23.81 -1.59 13.41
N ARG A 157 23.02 -0.66 12.84
CA ARG A 157 22.75 0.63 13.50
C ARG A 157 21.91 0.49 14.75
N SER A 158 20.89 -0.37 14.69
CA SER A 158 19.89 -0.47 15.75
C SER A 158 20.23 -1.46 16.85
N GLY A 159 21.08 -2.45 16.54
CA GLY A 159 21.34 -3.54 17.46
C GLY A 159 20.17 -4.51 17.56
N ALA A 160 19.25 -4.51 16.59
CA ALA A 160 18.07 -5.36 16.63
C ALA A 160 18.45 -6.84 16.69
N PRO A 161 17.74 -7.64 17.49
CA PRO A 161 17.94 -9.09 17.48
C PRO A 161 17.68 -9.71 16.12
N SER A 162 18.35 -10.81 15.83
CA SER A 162 18.30 -11.43 14.50
C SER A 162 16.95 -12.02 14.13
N ASN A 163 16.04 -12.18 15.07
CA ASN A 163 14.72 -12.77 14.82
C ASN A 163 13.61 -11.74 14.63
N ILE A 164 13.93 -10.45 14.62
CA ILE A 164 12.88 -9.41 14.49
C ILE A 164 12.15 -9.54 13.16
N GLY A 165 12.88 -9.74 12.06
CA GLY A 165 12.22 -9.92 10.76
C GLY A 165 11.28 -11.12 10.74
N ALA A 166 11.66 -12.19 11.43
CA ALA A 166 10.79 -13.37 11.52
C ALA A 166 9.53 -13.07 12.34
N MET A 167 9.66 -12.28 13.41
CA MET A 167 8.49 -11.89 14.20
C MET A 167 7.48 -11.10 13.36
N VAL A 168 7.97 -10.18 12.55
CA VAL A 168 7.11 -9.41 11.64
C VAL A 168 6.41 -10.35 10.65
N ALA A 169 7.16 -11.28 10.05
CA ALA A 169 6.60 -12.22 9.09
C ALA A 169 5.48 -13.05 9.71
N VAL A 170 5.71 -13.57 10.90
CA VAL A 170 4.69 -14.35 11.61
C VAL A 170 3.44 -13.51 11.85
N LYS A 171 3.62 -12.29 12.34
CA LYS A 171 2.50 -11.41 12.65
C LYS A 171 1.69 -11.09 11.40
N ASP A 172 2.36 -10.70 10.31
CA ASP A 172 1.65 -10.35 9.09
C ASP A 172 0.94 -11.57 8.47
N ARG A 173 1.58 -12.77 8.50
CA ARG A 173 0.94 -13.96 7.95
C ARG A 173 -0.25 -14.41 8.79
N LEU A 174 -0.18 -14.26 10.11
CA LEU A 174 -1.34 -14.54 10.96
C LEU A 174 -2.48 -13.55 10.69
N ASN A 175 -2.15 -12.27 10.49
CA ASN A 175 -3.15 -11.28 10.08
C ASN A 175 -3.76 -11.66 8.74
N GLY A 176 -2.91 -12.05 7.78
CA GLY A 176 -3.37 -12.47 6.46
C GLY A 176 -4.34 -13.66 6.53
N SER A 177 -4.15 -14.55 7.49
CA SER A 177 -5.06 -15.69 7.65
C SER A 177 -6.45 -15.27 8.12
N ARG A 178 -6.60 -14.05 8.63
CA ARG A 178 -7.90 -13.48 9.00
C ARG A 178 -8.56 -12.73 7.84
N ASN A 179 -7.82 -12.50 6.76
CA ASN A 179 -8.30 -11.75 5.61
C ASN A 179 -8.57 -12.73 4.46
N PRO A 180 -9.84 -12.99 4.13
CA PRO A 180 -10.14 -14.01 3.12
C PRO A 180 -9.61 -13.67 1.73
N LEU A 181 -9.27 -12.41 1.47
CA LEU A 181 -8.70 -12.02 0.17
C LEU A 181 -7.19 -12.20 0.10
N ALA A 182 -6.50 -12.40 1.22
CA ALA A 182 -5.05 -12.51 1.22
C ALA A 182 -4.58 -13.77 0.49
N HIS A 183 -3.48 -13.64 -0.26
CA HIS A 183 -2.92 -14.73 -1.04
C HIS A 183 -2.40 -15.85 -0.14
N LEU A 184 -1.58 -15.51 0.85
CA LEU A 184 -0.99 -16.50 1.74
C LEU A 184 -1.88 -16.70 2.96
N GLN A 185 -2.39 -17.91 3.11
CA GLN A 185 -3.23 -18.32 4.22
C GLN A 185 -2.42 -19.30 5.07
N GLN A 186 -1.72 -18.79 6.07
CA GLN A 186 -0.75 -19.56 6.86
C GLN A 186 -1.04 -19.48 8.37
N PRO A 187 -2.20 -20.00 8.81
CA PRO A 187 -2.54 -19.90 10.25
C PRO A 187 -1.59 -20.71 11.15
N ASP A 188 -0.82 -21.63 10.59
CA ASP A 188 0.09 -22.47 11.36
C ASP A 188 1.54 -21.97 11.36
N ILE A 189 1.78 -20.77 10.85
CA ILE A 189 3.13 -20.21 10.78
C ILE A 189 3.67 -19.97 12.21
N THR A 190 4.96 -20.28 12.41
CA THR A 190 5.61 -20.05 13.70
C THR A 190 6.97 -19.37 13.50
N LEU A 191 7.48 -18.79 14.58
CA LEU A 191 8.78 -18.16 14.55
C LEU A 191 9.88 -19.15 14.11
N ASP A 192 9.83 -20.37 14.64
CA ASP A 192 10.81 -21.38 14.28
C ASP A 192 10.76 -21.73 12.79
N LYS A 193 9.55 -21.86 12.22
CA LYS A 193 9.43 -22.15 10.79
C LYS A 193 10.08 -21.05 9.95
N VAL A 194 9.84 -19.80 10.29
CA VAL A 194 10.44 -18.69 9.54
C VAL A 194 11.95 -18.70 9.69
N MET A 195 12.44 -18.86 10.92
CA MET A 195 13.88 -18.85 11.18
C MET A 195 14.61 -20.01 10.51
N GLN A 196 13.92 -21.12 10.21
CA GLN A 196 14.49 -22.26 9.53
C GLN A 196 14.31 -22.20 8.01
N SER A 197 13.56 -21.22 7.50
CA SER A 197 13.38 -21.12 6.05
C SER A 197 14.69 -20.71 5.38
N PRO A 198 14.88 -21.06 4.08
CA PRO A 198 16.17 -20.80 3.42
C PRO A 198 16.56 -19.31 3.42
N MET A 199 17.85 -19.07 3.63
CA MET A 199 18.42 -17.72 3.51
C MET A 199 18.54 -17.40 2.02
N LEU A 200 17.83 -16.36 1.56
CA LEU A 200 17.88 -15.96 0.15
C LEU A 200 18.95 -14.90 -0.10
N TRP A 201 18.90 -13.81 0.64
CA TRP A 201 19.85 -12.71 0.55
C TRP A 201 20.15 -12.29 1.98
N ASP A 202 21.22 -12.80 2.57
CA ASP A 202 21.53 -12.53 3.97
C ASP A 202 21.41 -11.03 4.27
N PRO A 203 20.54 -10.60 5.23
CA PRO A 203 19.90 -11.41 6.28
C PRO A 203 18.42 -11.76 5.98
N ILE A 204 17.99 -11.74 4.74
CA ILE A 204 16.57 -11.96 4.38
C ILE A 204 16.33 -13.44 4.07
N ARG A 205 15.41 -14.06 4.80
CA ARG A 205 15.00 -15.45 4.59
C ARG A 205 13.79 -15.54 3.67
N TYR A 206 13.57 -16.71 3.12
CA TYR A 206 12.45 -16.97 2.22
C TYR A 206 11.12 -16.53 2.84
N ASP A 207 10.84 -16.93 4.09
CA ASP A 207 9.56 -16.57 4.71
C ASP A 207 9.49 -15.13 5.20
N GLU A 208 10.57 -14.38 5.03
CA GLU A 208 10.57 -12.93 5.31
C GLU A 208 10.31 -12.09 4.07
N THR A 209 9.99 -12.73 2.94
CA THR A 209 9.73 -12.04 1.67
C THR A 209 8.27 -12.12 1.28
N CYS A 210 7.82 -11.15 0.51
CA CYS A 210 6.46 -11.10 0.00
C CYS A 210 6.25 -12.16 -1.09
N PRO A 211 5.01 -12.61 -1.30
CA PRO A 211 4.70 -13.45 -2.45
C PRO A 211 4.64 -12.63 -3.73
N SER A 212 4.54 -13.34 -4.85
CA SER A 212 4.22 -12.73 -6.13
C SER A 212 2.76 -13.09 -6.42
N SER A 213 1.90 -12.06 -6.51
CA SER A 213 0.46 -12.28 -6.63
C SER A 213 -0.11 -11.63 -7.87
N ASP A 214 -1.18 -12.22 -8.38
CA ASP A 214 -2.06 -11.56 -9.35
C ASP A 214 -3.26 -11.01 -8.60
N GLY A 215 -3.73 -9.83 -9.01
CA GLY A 215 -4.92 -9.25 -8.41
C GLY A 215 -5.11 -7.78 -8.74
N ALA A 216 -6.25 -7.27 -8.33
CA ALA A 216 -6.65 -5.89 -8.61
C ALA A 216 -7.35 -5.28 -7.41
N CYS A 217 -7.25 -3.95 -7.31
CA CYS A 217 -7.89 -3.17 -6.25
C CYS A 217 -8.47 -1.89 -6.87
N ALA A 218 -9.65 -1.52 -6.45
CA ALA A 218 -10.32 -0.31 -6.90
C ALA A 218 -10.90 0.45 -5.72
N VAL A 219 -10.90 1.78 -5.83
CA VAL A 219 -11.39 2.67 -4.77
C VAL A 219 -12.20 3.77 -5.44
N VAL A 220 -13.40 4.03 -4.92
CA VAL A 220 -14.21 5.16 -5.39
C VAL A 220 -14.08 6.29 -4.37
N ILE A 221 -13.65 7.46 -4.86
CA ILE A 221 -13.45 8.64 -4.02
C ILE A 221 -14.45 9.71 -4.45
N GLY A 222 -15.17 10.29 -3.48
CA GLY A 222 -16.15 11.33 -3.76
C GLY A 222 -15.88 12.61 -2.99
N ASN A 223 -16.52 13.68 -3.45
CA ASN A 223 -16.41 14.98 -2.77
C ASN A 223 -17.27 15.00 -1.52
N GLU A 224 -17.18 16.10 -0.77
CA GLU A 224 -17.85 16.26 0.51
C GLU A 224 -19.36 16.03 0.41
N GLU A 225 -20.00 16.63 -0.61
CA GLU A 225 -21.46 16.51 -0.77
C GLU A 225 -21.90 15.06 -0.91
N ILE A 226 -21.18 14.28 -1.75
CA ILE A 226 -21.51 12.88 -1.98
C ILE A 226 -21.24 12.07 -0.72
N ALA A 227 -20.12 12.34 -0.04
CA ALA A 227 -19.76 11.63 1.18
C ALA A 227 -20.78 11.88 2.28
N ASP A 228 -21.21 13.14 2.45
CA ASP A 228 -22.23 13.47 3.45
C ASP A 228 -23.54 12.75 3.17
N ALA A 229 -23.94 12.68 1.91
CA ALA A 229 -25.16 11.95 1.55
C ALA A 229 -25.04 10.46 1.91
N ARG A 230 -23.86 9.87 1.66
CA ARG A 230 -23.63 8.46 2.01
C ARG A 230 -23.74 8.24 3.53
N VAL A 231 -23.14 9.15 4.30
CA VAL A 231 -23.21 9.06 5.77
C VAL A 231 -24.66 9.21 6.24
N ALA A 232 -25.39 10.16 5.65
CA ALA A 232 -26.81 10.37 6.01
C ALA A 232 -27.65 9.13 5.72
N ASP A 233 -27.27 8.35 4.70
CA ASP A 233 -27.95 7.11 4.35
C ASP A 233 -27.47 5.91 5.18
N GLY A 234 -26.60 6.13 6.16
CA GLY A 234 -26.12 5.09 7.06
C GLY A 234 -24.92 4.29 6.57
N HIS A 235 -24.22 4.78 5.55
CA HIS A 235 -23.04 4.12 5.02
C HIS A 235 -21.78 4.87 5.45
N PRO A 236 -20.84 4.20 6.13
CA PRO A 236 -19.62 4.87 6.56
C PRO A 236 -18.75 5.22 5.36
N VAL A 237 -17.98 6.29 5.49
CA VAL A 237 -16.97 6.69 4.51
C VAL A 237 -15.64 6.88 5.25
N ALA A 238 -14.54 6.89 4.51
CA ALA A 238 -13.24 7.21 5.10
C ALA A 238 -12.79 8.58 4.58
N TRP A 239 -12.82 9.57 5.45
CA TRP A 239 -12.41 10.93 5.09
C TRP A 239 -10.90 10.98 4.89
N ILE A 240 -10.46 11.64 3.82
CA ILE A 240 -9.04 11.80 3.52
C ILE A 240 -8.57 13.08 4.21
N HIS A 241 -7.92 12.91 5.37
CA HIS A 241 -7.45 14.04 6.17
C HIS A 241 -6.24 14.73 5.56
N ALA A 242 -5.33 13.93 4.98
CA ALA A 242 -4.12 14.47 4.38
C ALA A 242 -3.52 13.46 3.42
N THR A 243 -2.74 13.96 2.48
CA THR A 243 -1.93 13.11 1.60
C THR A 243 -0.54 13.72 1.49
N ALA A 244 0.46 12.90 1.15
CA ALA A 244 1.82 13.37 0.93
C ALA A 244 2.51 12.52 -0.13
N LEU A 245 3.25 13.19 -1.02
CA LEU A 245 4.10 12.55 -2.02
C LEU A 245 5.49 13.16 -1.91
N ARG A 246 6.53 12.32 -1.92
CA ARG A 246 7.92 12.80 -1.93
C ARG A 246 8.80 11.85 -2.75
N THR A 247 9.86 12.40 -3.30
CA THR A 247 10.81 11.68 -4.15
C THR A 247 12.24 12.03 -3.74
N GLU A 248 13.14 11.06 -3.85
CA GLU A 248 14.58 11.24 -3.60
C GLU A 248 15.37 11.06 -4.88
N PRO A 249 16.64 11.47 -4.88
CA PRO A 249 17.54 11.17 -6.00
C PRO A 249 17.74 9.67 -6.21
N LEU A 250 18.33 9.34 -7.36
CA LEU A 250 18.69 7.96 -7.68
C LEU A 250 19.62 7.37 -6.62
N ALA A 251 19.59 6.05 -6.51
CA ALA A 251 20.50 5.32 -5.62
C ALA A 251 21.95 5.75 -5.82
N TYR A 252 22.73 5.67 -4.77
CA TYR A 252 24.15 6.02 -4.75
C TYR A 252 24.44 7.51 -4.88
N SER A 253 23.45 8.34 -4.59
CA SER A 253 23.65 9.80 -4.57
C SER A 253 23.90 10.31 -3.14
N GLY A 254 24.56 9.51 -2.32
CA GLY A 254 24.85 9.89 -0.94
C GLY A 254 23.67 9.81 -0.01
N ARG A 255 22.66 9.04 -0.37
CA ARG A 255 21.43 8.91 0.40
C ARG A 255 21.58 7.97 1.60
N ASP A 256 20.81 8.24 2.64
CA ASP A 256 20.62 7.26 3.71
C ASP A 256 19.49 6.31 3.27
N GLN A 257 19.83 5.08 2.96
CA GLN A 257 18.86 4.11 2.49
C GLN A 257 18.26 3.28 3.62
N VAL A 258 18.72 3.46 4.84
CA VAL A 258 18.08 2.85 6.02
C VAL A 258 16.91 3.72 6.47
N SER A 259 17.09 5.04 6.47
CA SER A 259 16.02 5.98 6.80
C SER A 259 15.96 7.07 5.70
N PRO A 260 15.35 6.76 4.56
CA PRO A 260 15.31 7.68 3.43
C PRO A 260 14.70 9.03 3.78
N GLN A 261 15.33 10.11 3.30
CA GLN A 261 14.86 11.47 3.57
C GLN A 261 13.46 11.71 3.04
N ALA A 262 13.14 11.18 1.85
CA ALA A 262 11.81 11.38 1.26
C ALA A 262 10.72 10.77 2.13
N GLY A 263 10.99 9.62 2.76
CA GLY A 263 10.03 9.03 3.68
C GLY A 263 9.80 9.91 4.89
N ARG A 264 10.88 10.41 5.50
CA ARG A 264 10.77 11.32 6.65
C ARG A 264 10.00 12.59 6.28
N ASP A 265 10.32 13.16 5.12
CA ASP A 265 9.69 14.41 4.67
C ASP A 265 8.21 14.19 4.34
N ALA A 266 7.88 13.04 3.74
CA ALA A 266 6.48 12.72 3.44
C ALA A 266 5.69 12.57 4.75
N ALA A 267 6.25 11.86 5.71
CA ALA A 267 5.60 11.66 7.00
C ALA A 267 5.41 12.99 7.73
N ALA A 268 6.47 13.81 7.80
CA ALA A 268 6.38 15.11 8.47
C ALA A 268 5.31 15.99 7.83
N ALA A 269 5.24 16.00 6.50
CA ALA A 269 4.22 16.78 5.79
C ALA A 269 2.82 16.25 6.08
N LEU A 270 2.68 14.92 6.10
CA LEU A 270 1.39 14.29 6.37
C LEU A 270 0.90 14.61 7.78
N TRP A 271 1.76 14.39 8.78
CA TRP A 271 1.39 14.62 10.17
C TRP A 271 1.01 16.08 10.40
N LYS A 272 1.81 17.01 9.86
CA LYS A 272 1.50 18.42 9.96
C LYS A 272 0.16 18.75 9.33
N ALA A 273 -0.10 18.23 8.14
CA ALA A 273 -1.36 18.54 7.44
C ALA A 273 -2.57 17.93 8.14
N ALA A 274 -2.39 16.76 8.78
CA ALA A 274 -3.46 16.09 9.50
C ALA A 274 -3.60 16.56 10.95
N GLY A 275 -2.74 17.47 11.42
CA GLY A 275 -2.77 17.94 12.80
C GLY A 275 -2.35 16.90 13.82
N ILE A 276 -1.52 15.93 13.40
CA ILE A 276 -1.04 14.85 14.28
C ILE A 276 0.29 15.25 14.87
N THR A 277 0.42 15.17 16.18
CA THR A 277 1.64 15.55 16.89
C THR A 277 2.36 14.35 17.50
N SER A 278 1.65 13.26 17.78
CA SER A 278 2.23 12.03 18.33
C SER A 278 1.67 10.84 17.54
N PRO A 279 2.25 10.50 16.40
CA PRO A 279 1.66 9.44 15.56
C PRO A 279 1.43 8.12 16.31
N ILE A 280 2.37 7.72 17.18
CA ILE A 280 2.24 6.46 17.91
C ILE A 280 1.01 6.43 18.85
N ASP A 281 0.58 7.60 19.29
CA ASP A 281 -0.55 7.69 20.22
C ASP A 281 -1.86 8.06 19.52
N GLU A 282 -1.79 8.58 18.30
CA GLU A 282 -2.97 9.13 17.63
C GLU A 282 -3.46 8.27 16.46
N ILE A 283 -2.63 7.33 15.97
CA ILE A 283 -2.99 6.47 14.83
C ILE A 283 -3.42 5.11 15.38
N ASP A 284 -4.61 4.67 15.00
CA ASP A 284 -5.20 3.43 15.50
C ASP A 284 -4.77 2.21 14.70
N ALA A 285 -4.42 2.38 13.41
CA ALA A 285 -3.99 1.28 12.55
C ALA A 285 -3.12 1.83 11.43
N ALA A 286 -2.15 1.05 10.99
CA ALA A 286 -1.25 1.47 9.92
C ALA A 286 -1.09 0.35 8.90
N GLU A 287 -1.40 0.65 7.63
CA GLU A 287 -1.14 -0.24 6.51
C GLU A 287 0.11 0.28 5.81
N ILE A 288 1.24 -0.38 6.07
CA ILE A 288 2.57 0.06 5.65
C ILE A 288 3.12 -0.93 4.63
N TYR A 289 3.74 -0.41 3.59
CA TYR A 289 4.27 -1.23 2.49
C TYR A 289 5.57 -1.91 2.93
N VAL A 290 5.47 -3.20 3.25
CA VAL A 290 6.57 -4.00 3.83
C VAL A 290 6.77 -5.25 2.96
N PRO A 291 7.58 -5.15 1.89
CA PRO A 291 7.79 -6.33 1.02
C PRO A 291 8.80 -7.33 1.57
N PHE A 292 9.65 -6.88 2.48
CA PHE A 292 10.58 -7.71 3.24
C PHE A 292 10.35 -7.36 4.70
N SER A 293 10.19 -8.36 5.54
CA SER A 293 9.69 -8.14 6.89
C SER A 293 10.49 -7.11 7.70
N TRP A 294 11.80 -7.08 7.49
CA TRP A 294 12.67 -6.14 8.20
C TRP A 294 12.32 -4.67 7.95
N PHE A 295 11.62 -4.39 6.84
CA PHE A 295 11.24 -3.00 6.56
C PHE A 295 10.19 -2.47 7.55
N GLU A 296 9.44 -3.35 8.24
CA GLU A 296 8.46 -2.83 9.20
C GLU A 296 9.11 -1.98 10.28
N PRO A 297 10.10 -2.49 11.06
CA PRO A 297 10.73 -1.63 12.06
C PRO A 297 11.47 -0.44 11.45
N MET A 298 12.06 -0.62 10.26
CA MET A 298 12.72 0.50 9.57
C MET A 298 11.73 1.62 9.30
N TRP A 299 10.55 1.28 8.77
CA TRP A 299 9.53 2.29 8.45
C TRP A 299 8.87 2.87 9.69
N LEU A 300 8.74 2.09 10.78
CA LEU A 300 8.22 2.66 12.03
C LEU A 300 9.08 3.82 12.53
N GLU A 301 10.39 3.72 12.32
CA GLU A 301 11.32 4.81 12.65
C GLU A 301 11.23 5.92 11.61
N ASN A 302 11.29 5.56 10.33
CA ASN A 302 11.32 6.53 9.23
C ASN A 302 10.07 7.41 9.23
N LEU A 303 8.92 6.84 9.58
CA LEU A 303 7.64 7.56 9.58
C LEU A 303 7.35 8.30 10.89
N GLY A 304 8.24 8.19 11.86
CA GLY A 304 8.13 8.94 13.10
C GLY A 304 7.26 8.31 14.18
N PHE A 305 6.95 7.02 14.06
CA PHE A 305 6.25 6.31 15.13
C PHE A 305 7.19 6.00 16.30
N MET A 306 8.45 5.69 15.99
CA MET A 306 9.44 5.32 17.00
C MET A 306 10.74 6.07 16.76
N PRO A 307 11.52 6.31 17.83
CA PRO A 307 12.84 6.92 17.66
C PRO A 307 13.77 6.03 16.82
N GLU A 308 14.77 6.66 16.22
CA GLU A 308 15.76 5.96 15.41
C GLU A 308 16.44 4.87 16.24
N GLY A 309 16.52 3.66 15.68
CA GLY A 309 17.12 2.51 16.33
C GLY A 309 16.20 1.74 17.26
N GLU A 310 14.93 2.18 17.42
CA GLU A 310 14.03 1.56 18.39
C GLU A 310 12.76 0.96 17.79
N GLY A 311 12.59 1.01 16.47
CA GLY A 311 11.38 0.46 15.84
C GLY A 311 11.19 -1.02 16.14
N TRP A 312 12.28 -1.78 16.18
CA TRP A 312 12.24 -3.21 16.46
C TRP A 312 11.71 -3.53 17.87
N LYS A 313 11.82 -2.59 18.80
CA LYS A 313 11.34 -2.83 20.17
C LYS A 313 9.81 -2.98 20.20
N LEU A 314 9.11 -2.23 19.34
CA LEU A 314 7.66 -2.36 19.25
C LEU A 314 7.28 -3.77 18.74
N THR A 315 8.01 -4.26 17.74
CA THR A 315 7.83 -5.61 17.23
C THR A 315 8.08 -6.65 18.32
N GLU A 316 9.22 -6.55 19.01
CA GLU A 316 9.60 -7.51 20.03
C GLU A 316 8.57 -7.57 21.16
N ALA A 317 7.98 -6.43 21.50
CA ALA A 317 6.97 -6.35 22.55
C ALA A 317 5.59 -6.83 22.10
N GLY A 318 5.41 -7.20 20.83
CA GLY A 318 4.11 -7.63 20.31
C GLY A 318 3.12 -6.50 20.11
N GLU A 319 3.60 -5.27 20.10
CA GLU A 319 2.72 -4.08 20.08
C GLU A 319 2.26 -3.71 18.67
N THR A 320 2.75 -4.41 17.64
CA THR A 320 2.30 -4.17 16.26
C THR A 320 1.20 -5.14 15.82
N ALA A 321 0.82 -6.07 16.68
CA ALA A 321 -0.28 -6.99 16.39
C ALA A 321 -1.63 -6.31 16.62
N ILE A 322 -2.71 -6.88 16.06
CA ILE A 322 -4.06 -6.42 16.35
C ILE A 322 -4.28 -6.56 17.88
N GLY A 323 -4.65 -5.47 18.51
CA GLY A 323 -4.78 -5.41 19.96
C GLY A 323 -3.59 -4.79 20.65
N GLY A 324 -2.47 -4.59 19.94
CA GLY A 324 -1.32 -3.90 20.48
C GLY A 324 -1.44 -2.38 20.36
N ARG A 325 -0.39 -1.68 20.73
CA ARG A 325 -0.39 -0.21 20.74
C ARG A 325 -0.57 0.39 19.34
N LEU A 326 0.07 -0.20 18.31
CA LEU A 326 -0.06 0.26 16.93
C LEU A 326 -0.20 -0.95 16.01
N PRO A 327 -1.42 -1.42 15.79
CA PRO A 327 -1.61 -2.51 14.82
C PRO A 327 -1.08 -2.12 13.44
N VAL A 328 -0.13 -2.91 12.93
CA VAL A 328 0.48 -2.68 11.63
C VAL A 328 0.07 -3.83 10.70
N ASN A 329 -0.40 -3.47 9.53
CA ASN A 329 -0.80 -4.42 8.48
C ASN A 329 -1.83 -5.44 8.98
N PRO A 330 -2.94 -4.96 9.56
CA PRO A 330 -3.99 -5.90 9.97
C PRO A 330 -4.54 -6.73 8.82
N SER A 331 -4.44 -6.25 7.58
CA SER A 331 -4.85 -7.00 6.40
C SER A 331 -3.93 -8.18 6.05
N GLY A 332 -2.76 -8.27 6.70
CA GLY A 332 -1.67 -9.18 6.33
C GLY A 332 -0.59 -8.49 5.51
N GLY A 333 -0.88 -7.30 5.01
CA GLY A 333 0.11 -6.48 4.32
C GLY A 333 0.65 -7.08 3.04
N VAL A 334 1.72 -6.47 2.57
CA VAL A 334 2.41 -6.93 1.35
C VAL A 334 3.02 -8.31 1.56
N LEU A 335 3.40 -8.65 2.79
CA LEU A 335 3.95 -9.97 3.09
C LEU A 335 2.93 -11.09 2.85
N SER A 336 1.64 -10.80 2.85
CA SER A 336 0.62 -11.82 2.60
C SER A 336 0.00 -11.71 1.21
N SER A 337 0.14 -10.57 0.52
CA SER A 337 -0.42 -10.36 -0.83
C SER A 337 0.36 -9.27 -1.54
N ASN A 338 0.91 -9.58 -2.70
CA ASN A 338 1.71 -8.59 -3.41
C ASN A 338 1.50 -8.60 -4.93
N PRO A 339 0.34 -8.11 -5.40
CA PRO A 339 0.22 -7.75 -6.83
C PRO A 339 0.80 -6.36 -6.97
N ILE A 340 2.05 -6.28 -7.43
CA ILE A 340 2.93 -5.16 -7.12
C ILE A 340 2.38 -3.79 -7.48
N GLY A 341 1.76 -3.64 -8.65
CA GLY A 341 1.19 -2.34 -9.04
C GLY A 341 -0.03 -1.95 -8.21
N ALA A 342 -0.71 -2.93 -7.62
CA ALA A 342 -1.88 -2.67 -6.80
C ALA A 342 -1.53 -2.57 -5.31
N SER A 343 -0.36 -3.06 -4.88
CA SER A 343 -0.05 -3.18 -3.45
C SER A 343 -0.18 -1.87 -2.68
N GLY A 344 0.22 -0.75 -3.30
CA GLY A 344 0.05 0.56 -2.66
C GLY A 344 -1.41 0.97 -2.55
N LEU A 345 -2.22 0.68 -3.58
CA LEU A 345 -3.64 1.01 -3.52
C LEU A 345 -4.38 0.11 -2.53
N ILE A 346 -3.91 -1.13 -2.35
CA ILE A 346 -4.46 -2.01 -1.31
C ILE A 346 -4.20 -1.40 0.07
N ARG A 347 -2.99 -0.81 0.30
CA ARG A 347 -2.72 -0.12 1.58
C ARG A 347 -3.70 1.04 1.79
N PHE A 348 -3.99 1.77 0.69
CA PHE A 348 -4.97 2.85 0.73
C PHE A 348 -6.36 2.29 1.08
N ALA A 349 -6.79 1.25 0.38
CA ALA A 349 -8.11 0.67 0.59
C ALA A 349 -8.25 0.06 1.99
N GLU A 350 -7.23 -0.67 2.46
CA GLU A 350 -7.30 -1.32 3.76
C GLU A 350 -7.29 -0.33 4.91
N ALA A 351 -6.55 0.78 4.77
CA ALA A 351 -6.63 1.84 5.78
C ALA A 351 -8.05 2.43 5.83
N ALA A 352 -8.67 2.65 4.66
CA ALA A 352 -10.05 3.12 4.60
C ALA A 352 -11.02 2.10 5.21
N ILE A 353 -10.83 0.82 4.89
CA ILE A 353 -11.66 -0.27 5.42
C ILE A 353 -11.64 -0.26 6.96
N GLN A 354 -10.47 -0.03 7.57
CA GLN A 354 -10.36 -0.01 9.02
C GLN A 354 -11.21 1.11 9.64
N VAL A 355 -11.11 2.33 9.09
CA VAL A 355 -11.87 3.44 9.67
C VAL A 355 -13.36 3.39 9.33
N MET A 356 -13.73 2.65 8.27
CA MET A 356 -15.14 2.42 7.96
C MET A 356 -15.75 1.24 8.75
N GLY A 357 -14.94 0.52 9.53
CA GLY A 357 -15.42 -0.61 10.30
C GLY A 357 -15.77 -1.83 9.47
N LYS A 358 -15.11 -1.99 8.31
CA LYS A 358 -15.42 -3.05 7.35
C LYS A 358 -14.36 -4.15 7.28
N GLY A 359 -13.45 -4.21 8.26
CA GLY A 359 -12.33 -5.15 8.23
C GLY A 359 -12.66 -6.61 8.56
N GLY A 360 -13.90 -6.91 8.93
CA GLY A 360 -14.26 -8.30 9.26
C GLY A 360 -13.35 -8.86 10.35
N ASP A 361 -12.79 -10.06 10.09
CA ASP A 361 -11.97 -10.72 11.09
C ASP A 361 -10.60 -10.05 11.29
N HIS A 362 -10.21 -9.13 10.39
CA HIS A 362 -8.96 -8.37 10.58
C HIS A 362 -9.23 -6.91 10.99
N GLN A 363 -10.43 -6.62 11.47
CA GLN A 363 -10.78 -5.30 11.94
C GLN A 363 -10.04 -4.95 13.23
N VAL A 364 -9.39 -3.79 13.26
CA VAL A 364 -8.84 -3.23 14.50
C VAL A 364 -10.00 -2.58 15.26
N PRO A 365 -10.24 -3.01 16.50
CA PRO A 365 -11.36 -2.44 17.26
C PRO A 365 -11.25 -0.93 17.44
N ASN A 366 -12.35 -0.23 17.19
CA ASN A 366 -12.47 1.21 17.42
C ASN A 366 -11.51 2.06 16.59
N ALA A 367 -11.02 1.56 15.45
CA ALA A 367 -10.12 2.33 14.60
C ALA A 367 -10.85 3.55 14.03
N ARG A 368 -10.35 4.73 14.31
CA ARG A 368 -10.90 5.99 13.81
C ARG A 368 -9.92 6.76 12.95
N LYS A 369 -8.62 6.51 13.09
CA LYS A 369 -7.57 7.13 12.28
C LYS A 369 -6.62 6.05 11.79
N ALA A 370 -6.43 5.97 10.49
CA ALA A 370 -5.53 4.95 9.92
C ALA A 370 -4.57 5.58 8.90
N LEU A 371 -3.33 5.11 8.96
CA LEU A 371 -2.31 5.49 8.00
C LEU A 371 -2.27 4.47 6.86
N GLY A 372 -2.17 4.95 5.63
CA GLY A 372 -1.75 4.15 4.49
C GLY A 372 -0.44 4.66 3.96
N HIS A 373 0.45 3.76 3.54
CA HIS A 373 1.80 4.11 3.11
C HIS A 373 2.26 3.18 2.01
N ALA A 374 2.92 3.75 0.99
CA ALA A 374 3.58 2.97 -0.03
C ALA A 374 4.91 3.63 -0.40
N TYR A 375 5.85 2.78 -0.83
CA TYR A 375 7.12 3.27 -1.36
C TYR A 375 7.50 2.44 -2.57
N GLY A 376 8.45 2.96 -3.36
CA GLY A 376 8.87 2.25 -4.56
C GLY A 376 10.22 2.73 -5.07
N GLY A 377 10.68 2.05 -6.13
CA GLY A 377 12.01 2.25 -6.66
C GLY A 377 13.05 1.79 -5.67
N GLY A 378 14.20 2.39 -5.63
CA GLY A 378 15.22 2.12 -4.62
C GLY A 378 14.95 2.92 -3.36
N SER A 379 13.79 2.76 -2.76
CA SER A 379 13.30 3.56 -1.63
C SER A 379 13.29 5.04 -2.01
N GLN A 380 12.78 5.33 -3.20
CA GLN A 380 12.88 6.63 -3.85
C GLN A 380 11.58 7.41 -3.83
N TYR A 381 10.43 6.72 -3.96
CA TYR A 381 9.12 7.34 -4.11
C TYR A 381 8.27 6.98 -2.91
N TYR A 382 7.66 7.98 -2.29
CA TYR A 382 6.81 7.76 -1.10
C TYR A 382 5.45 8.39 -1.31
N SER A 383 4.39 7.64 -0.94
CA SER A 383 3.02 8.14 -0.94
C SER A 383 2.34 7.73 0.36
N MET A 384 1.57 8.66 0.96
CA MET A 384 0.91 8.42 2.24
C MET A 384 -0.41 9.16 2.32
N TRP A 385 -1.24 8.67 3.13
CA TRP A 385 -2.53 9.31 3.40
C TRP A 385 -3.08 8.84 4.76
N UNK A 386 -4.05 9.57 5.51
CA UNK A 386 -4.63 9.32 6.63
C UNK A 386 -6.01 9.28 6.36
N UNK A 387 -6.93 8.61 6.61
CA UNK A 387 -8.07 8.46 6.66
C UNK A 387 -8.51 8.56 7.91
N GLY A 388 -9.62 9.02 8.04
CA GLY A 388 -10.32 9.20 9.32
C GLY A 388 -11.79 8.89 9.22
N ALA A 389 -12.37 8.43 10.34
CA ALA A 389 -13.81 8.16 10.39
C ALA A 389 -14.60 9.47 10.44
N ASP A 390 -13.99 10.52 10.94
CA ASP A 390 -14.64 11.84 11.06
C ASP A 390 -14.05 12.82 10.05
N LYS A 391 -14.80 13.85 9.73
CA LYS A 391 -14.28 14.94 8.89
C LYS A 391 -13.04 15.57 9.51
N PRO A 392 -12.07 15.99 8.68
CA PRO A 392 -10.89 16.69 9.22
C PRO A 392 -11.20 18.07 9.79
#